data_dd2afacc3d8a638cd10055076e3ef930
#
_entry.id   dd2afacc3d8a638cd10055076e3ef930
#
_cell.length_a   1.000
_cell.length_b   1.000
_cell.length_c   1.000
_cell.angle_alpha   90.00
_cell.angle_beta   90.00
_cell.angle_gamma   90.00
#
_symmetry.space_group_name_H-M   'P 1'
#
loop_
_entity.id
_entity.type
_entity.pdbx_description
1 polymer ?
#
loop_
_entity_poly.entity_id
_entity_poly.type
_entity_poly.pdbx_seq_one_letter_code
_entity_poly.pdbx_strand_id
1 'polypeptide(L)'
;MNPALLAGLQIGVVIVVLAAAYVPLGDYMARVYTRTRDSSVERVLYRIARVDPDSEQTWVGYSTSVVGFSVVGVVFLFLLQRVQGVLPLDGGLSGVSPAMAFNTAASFVTNTNWQSYTPETTMSNLTQPLGLAVQNFLSAAVGIAVAIAVVRGFVRVSTGGELGNFWVDLIRGTLRILLPLSLLVAVILLTQGVVMSFSTGFASTGLDGQAVTNALAPVASQEAIKEIGTNGGGILGANSAHPFENPTPLSNIVEIISLLLIPVALTRTFGTMIGNRKQGLTLLAVMATLWATLLAVTLFAESGTRGV
;
A
#
# COMPACT_ATOMS: atom_id res chain seq x y z
N MET A 1 -11.27 -20.30 24.81
CA MET A 1 -11.98 -19.01 24.87
C MET A 1 -13.10 -19.03 23.85
N ASN A 2 -14.25 -18.43 24.12
CA ASN A 2 -15.39 -18.42 23.17
C ASN A 2 -14.96 -17.70 21.88
N PRO A 3 -15.14 -18.29 20.67
CA PRO A 3 -14.77 -17.66 19.39
C PRO A 3 -15.37 -16.27 19.20
N ALA A 4 -16.63 -16.07 19.59
CA ALA A 4 -17.30 -14.78 19.49
C ALA A 4 -16.64 -13.70 20.39
N LEU A 5 -16.13 -14.10 21.57
CA LEU A 5 -15.41 -13.19 22.45
C LEU A 5 -14.07 -12.79 21.85
N LEU A 6 -13.36 -13.73 21.23
CA LEU A 6 -12.09 -13.46 20.53
C LEU A 6 -12.28 -12.51 19.36
N ALA A 7 -13.28 -12.75 18.51
CA ALA A 7 -13.62 -11.86 17.41
C ALA A 7 -13.98 -10.45 17.92
N GLY A 8 -14.79 -10.35 18.98
CA GLY A 8 -15.14 -9.07 19.60
C GLY A 8 -13.92 -8.33 20.15
N LEU A 9 -12.98 -9.01 20.79
CA LEU A 9 -11.73 -8.43 21.28
C LEU A 9 -10.84 -7.94 20.15
N GLN A 10 -10.69 -8.71 19.08
CA GLN A 10 -9.92 -8.32 17.90
C GLN A 10 -10.49 -7.07 17.24
N ILE A 11 -11.80 -7.04 16.99
CA ILE A 11 -12.50 -5.87 16.44
C ILE A 11 -12.33 -4.66 17.37
N GLY A 12 -12.47 -4.85 18.68
CA GLY A 12 -12.29 -3.81 19.68
C GLY A 12 -10.89 -3.20 19.64
N VAL A 13 -9.85 -4.02 19.57
CA VAL A 13 -8.45 -3.55 19.46
C VAL A 13 -8.25 -2.74 18.21
N VAL A 14 -8.72 -3.21 17.04
CA VAL A 14 -8.62 -2.48 15.78
C VAL A 14 -9.29 -1.12 15.88
N ILE A 15 -10.52 -1.05 16.40
CA ILE A 15 -11.26 0.21 16.54
C ILE A 15 -10.51 1.17 17.48
N VAL A 16 -10.02 0.70 18.64
CA VAL A 16 -9.31 1.54 19.61
C VAL A 16 -8.03 2.12 19.02
N VAL A 17 -7.23 1.31 18.33
CA VAL A 17 -5.98 1.79 17.72
C VAL A 17 -6.25 2.79 16.58
N LEU A 18 -7.23 2.51 15.72
CA LEU A 18 -7.61 3.44 14.65
C LEU A 18 -8.17 4.76 15.20
N ALA A 19 -8.98 4.72 16.25
CA ALA A 19 -9.50 5.91 16.93
C ALA A 19 -8.37 6.75 17.57
N ALA A 20 -7.40 6.08 18.21
CA ALA A 20 -6.23 6.75 18.78
C ALA A 20 -5.35 7.41 17.71
N ALA A 21 -5.19 6.77 16.55
CA ALA A 21 -4.41 7.28 15.43
C ALA A 21 -5.13 8.36 14.59
N TYR A 22 -6.46 8.38 14.61
CA TYR A 22 -7.31 9.21 13.75
C TYR A 22 -6.92 10.70 13.74
N VAL A 23 -6.86 11.31 14.92
CA VAL A 23 -6.55 12.75 15.03
C VAL A 23 -5.08 13.04 14.76
N PRO A 24 -4.10 12.39 15.44
CA PRO A 24 -2.69 12.74 15.24
C PRO A 24 -2.20 12.46 13.83
N LEU A 25 -2.58 11.33 13.22
CA LEU A 25 -2.15 11.00 11.87
C LEU A 25 -2.87 11.87 10.82
N GLY A 26 -4.18 12.07 10.93
CA GLY A 26 -4.91 12.89 9.97
C GLY A 26 -4.50 14.35 9.99
N ASP A 27 -4.26 14.94 11.16
CA ASP A 27 -3.73 16.31 11.27
C ASP A 27 -2.25 16.39 10.82
N TYR A 28 -1.46 15.33 11.00
CA TYR A 28 -0.11 15.22 10.45
C TYR A 28 -0.13 15.20 8.91
N MET A 29 -0.96 14.35 8.31
CA MET A 29 -1.11 14.26 6.86
C MET A 29 -1.57 15.60 6.27
N ALA A 30 -2.55 16.26 6.87
CA ALA A 30 -2.96 17.61 6.45
C ALA A 30 -1.78 18.60 6.45
N ARG A 31 -0.95 18.58 7.50
CA ARG A 31 0.25 19.42 7.59
C ARG A 31 1.30 19.09 6.53
N VAL A 32 1.48 17.83 6.17
CA VAL A 32 2.42 17.41 5.12
C VAL A 32 2.07 18.08 3.79
N TYR A 33 0.79 18.15 3.46
CA TYR A 33 0.32 18.68 2.18
C TYR A 33 0.04 20.19 2.15
N THR A 34 0.06 20.84 3.31
CA THR A 34 -0.11 22.32 3.42
C THR A 34 1.18 23.04 3.78
N ARG A 35 2.25 22.32 4.10
CA ARG A 35 3.52 22.89 4.54
C ARG A 35 4.32 23.43 3.36
N THR A 36 4.97 24.59 3.55
CA THR A 36 5.81 25.26 2.53
C THR A 36 7.29 24.90 2.63
N ARG A 37 7.72 24.22 3.70
CA ARG A 37 9.15 23.88 3.90
C ARG A 37 9.45 22.46 3.44
N ASP A 38 10.44 22.36 2.55
CA ASP A 38 10.96 21.09 2.05
C ASP A 38 12.19 20.64 2.82
N SER A 39 12.32 19.33 2.98
CA SER A 39 13.52 18.67 3.50
C SER A 39 14.66 18.73 2.48
N SER A 40 15.90 18.47 2.94
CA SER A 40 17.06 18.41 2.03
C SER A 40 16.92 17.31 0.98
N VAL A 41 16.34 16.16 1.36
CA VAL A 41 16.11 15.03 0.45
C VAL A 41 15.08 15.40 -0.63
N GLU A 42 13.98 16.03 -0.25
CA GLU A 42 12.96 16.48 -1.22
C GLU A 42 13.54 17.47 -2.22
N ARG A 43 14.32 18.45 -1.75
CA ARG A 43 14.97 19.43 -2.65
C ARG A 43 15.94 18.76 -3.65
N VAL A 44 16.64 17.71 -3.23
CA VAL A 44 17.50 16.94 -4.14
C VAL A 44 16.63 16.21 -5.18
N LEU A 45 15.55 15.57 -4.77
CA LEU A 45 14.64 14.86 -5.69
C LEU A 45 13.96 15.82 -6.67
N TYR A 46 13.48 16.98 -6.22
CA TYR A 46 12.91 18.01 -7.11
C TYR A 46 13.93 18.47 -8.15
N ARG A 47 15.20 18.66 -7.73
CA ARG A 47 16.28 19.07 -8.65
C ARG A 47 16.56 17.98 -9.70
N ILE A 48 16.63 16.72 -9.29
CA ILE A 48 16.84 15.58 -10.20
C ILE A 48 15.67 15.47 -11.19
N ALA A 49 14.44 15.60 -10.70
CA ALA A 49 13.23 15.50 -11.50
C ALA A 49 12.95 16.79 -12.30
N ARG A 50 13.74 17.87 -12.11
CA ARG A 50 13.53 19.20 -12.71
C ARG A 50 12.14 19.77 -12.43
N VAL A 51 11.66 19.54 -11.21
CA VAL A 51 10.37 20.04 -10.72
C VAL A 51 10.60 21.33 -9.96
N ASP A 52 9.83 22.35 -10.31
CA ASP A 52 9.71 23.57 -9.51
C ASP A 52 8.64 23.35 -8.43
N PRO A 53 9.02 23.25 -7.14
CA PRO A 53 8.06 22.95 -6.07
C PRO A 53 7.06 24.07 -5.79
N ASP A 54 7.35 25.29 -6.22
CA ASP A 54 6.50 26.46 -6.00
C ASP A 54 5.49 26.66 -7.14
N SER A 55 5.63 25.94 -8.27
CA SER A 55 4.69 25.97 -9.37
C SER A 55 3.41 25.20 -9.03
N GLU A 56 2.26 25.80 -9.24
CA GLU A 56 0.96 25.13 -9.11
C GLU A 56 0.43 24.68 -10.48
N GLN A 57 -0.23 23.53 -10.50
CA GLN A 57 -0.79 22.93 -11.71
C GLN A 57 -2.30 23.11 -11.76
N THR A 58 -2.80 23.43 -12.94
CA THR A 58 -4.23 23.31 -13.24
C THR A 58 -4.67 21.85 -13.20
N TRP A 59 -5.98 21.59 -13.15
CA TRP A 59 -6.50 20.21 -13.19
C TRP A 59 -6.00 19.40 -14.40
N VAL A 60 -5.84 20.04 -15.57
CA VAL A 60 -5.30 19.40 -16.77
C VAL A 60 -3.83 19.05 -16.58
N GLY A 61 -3.01 19.98 -16.10
CA GLY A 61 -1.59 19.75 -15.83
C GLY A 61 -1.38 18.65 -14.79
N TYR A 62 -2.16 18.67 -13.71
CA TYR A 62 -2.10 17.66 -12.66
C TYR A 62 -2.48 16.26 -13.19
N SER A 63 -3.62 16.15 -13.89
CA SER A 63 -4.07 14.89 -14.48
C SER A 63 -3.10 14.34 -15.53
N THR A 64 -2.53 15.21 -16.38
CA THR A 64 -1.52 14.81 -17.36
C THR A 64 -0.26 14.28 -16.66
N SER A 65 0.15 14.88 -15.54
CA SER A 65 1.28 14.40 -14.74
C SER A 65 0.98 13.01 -14.14
N VAL A 66 -0.22 12.80 -13.60
CA VAL A 66 -0.66 11.49 -13.06
C VAL A 66 -0.62 10.41 -14.15
N VAL A 67 -1.23 10.68 -15.31
CA VAL A 67 -1.28 9.71 -16.42
C VAL A 67 0.13 9.45 -16.98
N GLY A 68 0.91 10.50 -17.21
CA GLY A 68 2.28 10.39 -17.72
C GLY A 68 3.16 9.56 -16.77
N PHE A 69 3.11 9.83 -15.47
CA PHE A 69 3.81 9.04 -14.46
C PHE A 69 3.37 7.57 -14.45
N SER A 70 2.07 7.33 -14.53
CA SER A 70 1.51 5.97 -14.56
C SER A 70 1.96 5.21 -15.82
N VAL A 71 1.96 5.85 -16.99
CA VAL A 71 2.47 5.23 -18.22
C VAL A 71 3.94 4.85 -18.10
N VAL A 72 4.77 5.75 -17.54
CA VAL A 72 6.19 5.43 -17.28
C VAL A 72 6.33 4.26 -16.33
N GLY A 73 5.51 4.20 -15.25
CA GLY A 73 5.47 3.08 -14.33
C GLY A 73 5.11 1.76 -15.00
N VAL A 74 4.09 1.74 -15.85
CA VAL A 74 3.70 0.54 -16.62
C VAL A 74 4.84 0.08 -17.53
N VAL A 75 5.44 0.99 -18.29
CA VAL A 75 6.56 0.66 -19.18
C VAL A 75 7.76 0.13 -18.41
N PHE A 76 8.13 0.79 -17.31
CA PHE A 76 9.24 0.35 -16.46
C PHE A 76 9.00 -1.05 -15.91
N LEU A 77 7.85 -1.28 -15.27
CA LEU A 77 7.55 -2.57 -14.66
C LEU A 77 7.36 -3.68 -15.70
N PHE A 78 6.78 -3.37 -16.87
CA PHE A 78 6.71 -4.31 -17.98
C PHE A 78 8.11 -4.73 -18.44
N LEU A 79 8.99 -3.79 -18.72
CA LEU A 79 10.35 -4.07 -19.20
C LEU A 79 11.15 -4.83 -18.16
N LEU A 80 11.09 -4.45 -16.88
CA LEU A 80 11.79 -5.15 -15.79
C LEU A 80 11.43 -6.63 -15.73
N GLN A 81 10.15 -6.97 -15.81
CA GLN A 81 9.67 -8.35 -15.84
C GLN A 81 10.12 -9.10 -17.11
N ARG A 82 10.19 -8.43 -18.27
CA ARG A 82 10.63 -9.04 -19.53
C ARG A 82 12.10 -9.41 -19.51
N VAL A 83 12.93 -8.65 -18.81
CA VAL A 83 14.39 -8.86 -18.78
C VAL A 83 14.88 -9.53 -17.50
N GLN A 84 14.00 -9.91 -16.58
CA GLN A 84 14.40 -10.42 -15.25
C GLN A 84 15.35 -11.63 -15.32
N GLY A 85 15.24 -12.48 -16.35
CA GLY A 85 16.07 -13.68 -16.50
C GLY A 85 17.53 -13.41 -16.88
N VAL A 86 17.91 -12.15 -17.13
CA VAL A 86 19.30 -11.72 -17.36
C VAL A 86 19.80 -10.74 -16.30
N LEU A 87 18.97 -10.47 -15.29
CA LEU A 87 19.31 -9.60 -14.18
C LEU A 87 19.84 -10.41 -12.97
N PRO A 88 20.58 -9.78 -12.05
CA PRO A 88 20.98 -10.43 -10.80
C PRO A 88 19.77 -10.93 -9.99
N LEU A 89 19.98 -11.96 -9.17
CA LEU A 89 18.95 -12.55 -8.31
C LEU A 89 17.75 -13.13 -9.10
N ASP A 90 17.97 -13.57 -10.32
CA ASP A 90 16.94 -14.15 -11.19
C ASP A 90 16.41 -15.49 -10.67
N GLY A 91 17.19 -16.22 -9.84
CA GLY A 91 16.79 -17.53 -9.29
C GLY A 91 16.61 -18.61 -10.36
N GLY A 92 17.18 -18.41 -11.57
CA GLY A 92 16.98 -19.31 -12.74
C GLY A 92 15.63 -19.08 -13.44
N LEU A 93 14.90 -18.01 -13.11
CA LEU A 93 13.63 -17.69 -13.74
C LEU A 93 13.83 -16.98 -15.07
N SER A 94 13.06 -17.37 -16.07
CA SER A 94 13.02 -16.68 -17.38
C SER A 94 12.24 -15.37 -17.32
N GLY A 95 12.32 -14.57 -18.39
CA GLY A 95 11.49 -13.39 -18.55
C GLY A 95 9.99 -13.73 -18.58
N VAL A 96 9.17 -12.95 -17.89
CA VAL A 96 7.71 -13.11 -17.84
C VAL A 96 7.11 -12.93 -19.24
N SER A 97 6.07 -13.68 -19.59
CA SER A 97 5.41 -13.56 -20.89
C SER A 97 4.84 -12.15 -21.12
N PRO A 98 4.77 -11.64 -22.38
CA PRO A 98 4.34 -10.26 -22.63
C PRO A 98 2.95 -9.93 -22.07
N ALA A 99 1.98 -10.82 -22.24
CA ALA A 99 0.62 -10.61 -21.74
C ALA A 99 0.57 -10.54 -20.21
N MET A 100 1.25 -11.44 -19.52
CA MET A 100 1.33 -11.46 -18.07
C MET A 100 2.11 -10.26 -17.52
N ALA A 101 3.23 -9.89 -18.15
CA ALA A 101 4.03 -8.73 -17.74
C ALA A 101 3.23 -7.41 -17.88
N PHE A 102 2.44 -7.26 -18.93
CA PHE A 102 1.57 -6.10 -19.13
C PHE A 102 0.42 -6.08 -18.10
N ASN A 103 -0.25 -7.22 -17.91
CA ASN A 103 -1.32 -7.34 -16.93
C ASN A 103 -0.81 -6.98 -15.52
N THR A 104 0.32 -7.53 -15.11
CA THR A 104 0.95 -7.22 -13.82
C THR A 104 1.34 -5.74 -13.72
N ALA A 105 1.96 -5.18 -14.75
CA ALA A 105 2.37 -3.77 -14.73
C ALA A 105 1.16 -2.83 -14.61
N ALA A 106 0.11 -3.05 -15.38
CA ALA A 106 -1.12 -2.28 -15.29
C ALA A 106 -1.76 -2.42 -13.90
N SER A 107 -1.85 -3.63 -13.38
CA SER A 107 -2.43 -3.93 -12.07
C SER A 107 -1.69 -3.22 -10.93
N PHE A 108 -0.37 -3.31 -10.88
CA PHE A 108 0.43 -2.71 -9.80
C PHE A 108 0.48 -1.18 -9.88
N VAL A 109 0.54 -0.62 -11.08
CA VAL A 109 0.54 0.85 -11.25
C VAL A 109 -0.80 1.47 -10.89
N THR A 110 -1.90 0.75 -11.07
CA THR A 110 -3.26 1.22 -10.70
C THR A 110 -3.65 0.89 -9.26
N ASN A 111 -2.74 0.41 -8.44
CA ASN A 111 -2.97 0.01 -7.05
C ASN A 111 -3.98 -1.13 -6.87
N THR A 112 -4.22 -1.94 -7.91
CA THR A 112 -5.13 -3.09 -7.85
C THR A 112 -4.42 -4.35 -7.36
N ASN A 113 -3.19 -4.55 -7.81
CA ASN A 113 -2.26 -5.62 -7.44
C ASN A 113 -2.76 -7.06 -7.71
N TRP A 114 -3.58 -7.24 -8.72
CA TRP A 114 -3.92 -8.57 -9.20
C TRP A 114 -2.70 -9.32 -9.70
N GLN A 115 -2.64 -10.60 -9.38
CA GLN A 115 -1.59 -11.50 -9.80
C GLN A 115 -2.22 -12.73 -10.43
N SER A 116 -2.09 -12.86 -11.76
CA SER A 116 -2.56 -14.01 -12.55
C SER A 116 -1.48 -15.10 -12.67
N TYR A 117 -0.59 -15.18 -11.69
CA TYR A 117 0.57 -16.06 -11.65
C TYR A 117 0.90 -16.44 -10.20
N THR A 118 1.71 -17.45 -10.01
CA THR A 118 2.29 -17.84 -8.72
C THR A 118 3.57 -17.00 -8.50
N PRO A 119 3.56 -16.00 -7.61
CA PRO A 119 4.63 -14.99 -7.57
C PRO A 119 6.00 -15.57 -7.24
N GLU A 120 6.08 -16.49 -6.30
CA GLU A 120 7.31 -17.12 -5.83
C GLU A 120 8.04 -17.96 -6.90
N THR A 121 7.32 -18.40 -7.94
CA THR A 121 7.88 -19.17 -9.06
C THR A 121 7.94 -18.38 -10.37
N THR A 122 7.43 -17.14 -10.39
CA THR A 122 7.35 -16.33 -11.61
C THR A 122 8.21 -15.08 -11.53
N MET A 123 8.31 -14.44 -10.36
CA MET A 123 9.01 -13.17 -10.17
C MET A 123 10.33 -13.37 -9.43
N SER A 124 11.40 -12.83 -10.00
CA SER A 124 12.73 -12.92 -9.39
C SER A 124 12.83 -12.11 -8.10
N ASN A 125 13.78 -12.48 -7.23
CA ASN A 125 14.07 -11.76 -5.99
C ASN A 125 14.59 -10.33 -6.19
N LEU A 126 14.91 -9.94 -7.42
CA LEU A 126 15.16 -8.54 -7.80
C LEU A 126 13.89 -7.84 -8.27
N THR A 127 13.06 -8.50 -9.09
CA THR A 127 11.81 -7.94 -9.61
C THR A 127 10.82 -7.61 -8.50
N GLN A 128 10.78 -8.43 -7.45
CA GLN A 128 9.91 -8.20 -6.29
C GLN A 128 10.18 -6.84 -5.61
N PRO A 129 11.38 -6.54 -5.06
CA PRO A 129 11.62 -5.28 -4.36
C PRO A 129 11.77 -4.08 -5.30
N LEU A 130 12.50 -4.22 -6.43
CA LEU A 130 12.79 -3.12 -7.35
C LEU A 130 11.59 -2.74 -8.22
N GLY A 131 10.75 -3.71 -8.55
CA GLY A 131 9.56 -3.51 -9.38
C GLY A 131 8.29 -3.42 -8.55
N LEU A 132 7.86 -4.55 -7.99
CA LEU A 132 6.53 -4.66 -7.39
C LEU A 132 6.40 -3.86 -6.10
N ALA A 133 7.35 -3.98 -5.15
CA ALA A 133 7.32 -3.22 -3.91
C ALA A 133 7.48 -1.71 -4.14
N VAL A 134 8.32 -1.28 -5.10
CA VAL A 134 8.41 0.13 -5.50
C VAL A 134 7.07 0.63 -6.02
N GLN A 135 6.37 -0.17 -6.85
CA GLN A 135 5.04 0.23 -7.34
C GLN A 135 4.00 0.27 -6.21
N ASN A 136 4.10 -0.57 -5.19
CA ASN A 136 3.23 -0.47 -4.02
C ASN A 136 3.37 0.90 -3.33
N PHE A 137 4.59 1.44 -3.20
CA PHE A 137 4.80 2.80 -2.72
C PHE A 137 4.24 3.85 -3.67
N LEU A 138 4.59 3.76 -4.94
CA LEU A 138 4.28 4.79 -5.93
C LEU A 138 2.79 4.86 -6.25
N SER A 139 2.11 3.73 -6.41
CA SER A 139 0.67 3.68 -6.68
C SER A 139 -0.15 4.20 -5.50
N ALA A 140 0.22 3.84 -4.28
CA ALA A 140 -0.41 4.38 -3.07
C ALA A 140 -0.19 5.90 -2.94
N ALA A 141 1.04 6.38 -3.22
CA ALA A 141 1.35 7.81 -3.19
C ALA A 141 0.56 8.59 -4.27
N VAL A 142 0.40 8.03 -5.47
CA VAL A 142 -0.47 8.60 -6.52
C VAL A 142 -1.92 8.70 -6.02
N GLY A 143 -2.44 7.64 -5.42
CA GLY A 143 -3.80 7.64 -4.85
C GLY A 143 -4.00 8.73 -3.81
N ILE A 144 -3.07 8.88 -2.88
CA ILE A 144 -3.12 9.95 -1.87
C ILE A 144 -2.98 11.33 -2.54
N ALA A 145 -2.06 11.51 -3.50
CA ALA A 145 -1.88 12.78 -4.21
C ALA A 145 -3.16 13.21 -4.94
N VAL A 146 -3.83 12.29 -5.62
CA VAL A 146 -5.13 12.53 -6.28
C VAL A 146 -6.20 12.90 -5.26
N ALA A 147 -6.27 12.19 -4.11
CA ALA A 147 -7.22 12.52 -3.05
C ALA A 147 -7.00 13.95 -2.52
N ILE A 148 -5.74 14.35 -2.31
CA ILE A 148 -5.39 15.72 -1.88
C ILE A 148 -5.74 16.75 -2.95
N ALA A 149 -5.50 16.47 -4.24
CA ALA A 149 -5.90 17.35 -5.33
C ALA A 149 -7.42 17.56 -5.36
N VAL A 150 -8.21 16.51 -5.16
CA VAL A 150 -9.67 16.59 -5.04
C VAL A 150 -10.09 17.46 -3.84
N VAL A 151 -9.45 17.27 -2.68
CA VAL A 151 -9.71 18.11 -1.50
C VAL A 151 -9.41 19.57 -1.77
N ARG A 152 -8.28 19.89 -2.43
CA ARG A 152 -7.94 21.26 -2.84
C ARG A 152 -8.96 21.83 -3.82
N GLY A 153 -9.47 20.99 -4.75
CA GLY A 153 -10.55 21.38 -5.66
C GLY A 153 -11.79 21.89 -4.93
N PHE A 154 -12.20 21.23 -3.84
CA PHE A 154 -13.32 21.71 -3.01
C PHE A 154 -13.03 23.03 -2.28
N VAL A 155 -11.77 23.25 -1.87
CA VAL A 155 -11.40 24.46 -1.11
C VAL A 155 -11.17 25.67 -2.03
N ARG A 156 -10.64 25.45 -3.23
CA ARG A 156 -10.11 26.51 -4.11
C ARG A 156 -11.01 26.87 -5.29
N VAL A 157 -12.27 26.45 -5.29
CA VAL A 157 -13.25 26.78 -6.37
C VAL A 157 -13.30 28.26 -6.70
N SER A 158 -13.08 29.16 -5.71
CA SER A 158 -13.14 30.62 -5.88
C SER A 158 -11.81 31.27 -6.24
N THR A 159 -10.67 30.54 -6.24
CA THR A 159 -9.31 31.13 -6.34
C THR A 159 -8.53 30.74 -7.59
N GLY A 160 -9.19 30.30 -8.67
CA GLY A 160 -8.52 30.05 -9.97
C GLY A 160 -8.32 28.58 -10.34
N GLY A 161 -8.70 27.61 -9.48
CA GLY A 161 -8.76 26.19 -9.86
C GLY A 161 -7.40 25.46 -9.90
N GLU A 162 -6.36 25.99 -9.30
CA GLU A 162 -5.07 25.31 -9.17
C GLU A 162 -5.12 24.24 -8.07
N LEU A 163 -4.61 23.04 -8.37
CA LEU A 163 -4.69 21.85 -7.51
C LEU A 163 -3.40 21.55 -6.73
N GLY A 164 -2.39 22.42 -6.84
CA GLY A 164 -1.05 22.18 -6.32
C GLY A 164 -0.15 21.51 -7.33
N ASN A 165 0.88 20.79 -6.88
CA ASN A 165 1.87 20.15 -7.75
C ASN A 165 1.91 18.64 -7.49
N PHE A 166 1.56 17.84 -8.50
CA PHE A 166 1.53 16.37 -8.42
C PHE A 166 2.87 15.78 -7.95
N TRP A 167 3.98 16.26 -8.49
CA TRP A 167 5.31 15.73 -8.16
C TRP A 167 5.69 15.98 -6.70
N VAL A 168 5.33 17.15 -6.19
CA VAL A 168 5.52 17.51 -4.79
C VAL A 168 4.66 16.64 -3.90
N ASP A 169 3.40 16.43 -4.25
CA ASP A 169 2.46 15.61 -3.49
C ASP A 169 2.92 14.15 -3.48
N LEU A 170 3.36 13.61 -4.62
CA LEU A 170 3.90 12.25 -4.76
C LEU A 170 5.12 12.04 -3.85
N ILE A 171 6.10 12.93 -3.93
CA ILE A 171 7.34 12.82 -3.15
C ILE A 171 7.07 12.97 -1.65
N ARG A 172 6.25 13.94 -1.25
CA ARG A 172 5.89 14.15 0.16
C ARG A 172 5.08 12.96 0.71
N GLY A 173 4.11 12.45 -0.04
CA GLY A 173 3.33 11.27 0.33
C GLY A 173 4.22 10.06 0.56
N THR A 174 5.15 9.82 -0.36
CA THR A 174 6.10 8.70 -0.27
C THR A 174 7.04 8.86 0.92
N LEU A 175 7.75 9.99 1.03
CA LEU A 175 8.83 10.15 2.00
C LEU A 175 8.36 10.47 3.43
N ARG A 176 7.25 11.20 3.57
CA ARG A 176 6.81 11.65 4.90
C ARG A 176 5.71 10.79 5.50
N ILE A 177 4.96 10.05 4.69
CA ILE A 177 3.82 9.25 5.16
C ILE A 177 4.09 7.76 4.96
N LEU A 178 4.19 7.32 3.70
CA LEU A 178 4.27 5.89 3.40
C LEU A 178 5.54 5.24 3.92
N LEU A 179 6.70 5.82 3.63
CA LEU A 179 7.99 5.23 4.00
C LEU A 179 8.18 5.09 5.52
N PRO A 180 7.92 6.12 6.36
CA PRO A 180 8.07 5.98 7.81
C PRO A 180 7.09 4.97 8.41
N LEU A 181 5.85 4.95 7.96
CA LEU A 181 4.84 4.00 8.43
C LEU A 181 5.20 2.57 8.02
N SER A 182 5.59 2.36 6.76
CA SER A 182 5.99 1.03 6.27
C SER A 182 7.25 0.52 6.97
N LEU A 183 8.22 1.39 7.27
CA LEU A 183 9.40 0.99 8.02
C LEU A 183 9.03 0.53 9.44
N LEU A 184 8.15 1.26 10.12
CA LEU A 184 7.67 0.87 11.44
C LEU A 184 6.95 -0.49 11.39
N VAL A 185 6.04 -0.66 10.44
CA VAL A 185 5.28 -1.92 10.27
C VAL A 185 6.23 -3.06 9.90
N ALA A 186 7.17 -2.86 8.99
CA ALA A 186 8.16 -3.88 8.61
C ALA A 186 8.98 -4.36 9.83
N VAL A 187 9.42 -3.45 10.70
CA VAL A 187 10.13 -3.81 11.93
C VAL A 187 9.24 -4.64 12.86
N ILE A 188 7.96 -4.26 13.03
CA ILE A 188 7.03 -5.04 13.84
C ILE A 188 6.84 -6.45 13.24
N LEU A 189 6.58 -6.55 11.94
CA LEU A 189 6.39 -7.83 11.24
C LEU A 189 7.62 -8.73 11.36
N LEU A 190 8.83 -8.17 11.24
CA LEU A 190 10.09 -8.92 11.48
C LEU A 190 10.17 -9.49 12.89
N THR A 191 9.74 -8.74 13.92
CA THR A 191 9.70 -9.25 15.30
C THR A 191 8.69 -10.38 15.49
N GLN A 192 7.70 -10.48 14.60
CA GLN A 192 6.71 -11.56 14.59
C GLN A 192 7.15 -12.79 13.79
N GLY A 193 8.29 -12.73 13.09
CA GLY A 193 8.84 -13.84 12.33
C GLY A 193 8.47 -13.83 10.83
N VAL A 194 7.93 -12.72 10.33
CA VAL A 194 7.74 -12.55 8.87
C VAL A 194 9.08 -12.63 8.15
N VAL A 195 9.12 -13.38 7.08
CA VAL A 195 10.37 -13.70 6.37
C VAL A 195 10.96 -12.45 5.69
N MET A 196 12.29 -12.32 5.78
CA MET A 196 13.05 -11.30 5.03
C MET A 196 14.36 -11.92 4.55
N SER A 197 14.42 -12.35 3.31
CA SER A 197 15.58 -13.04 2.74
C SER A 197 15.73 -12.74 1.26
N PHE A 198 16.97 -12.72 0.78
CA PHE A 198 17.29 -12.72 -0.65
C PHE A 198 17.68 -14.11 -1.18
N SER A 199 17.61 -15.14 -0.33
CA SER A 199 17.72 -16.53 -0.77
C SER A 199 16.48 -16.93 -1.55
N THR A 200 16.64 -17.81 -2.55
CA THR A 200 15.53 -18.28 -3.38
C THR A 200 14.65 -19.34 -2.67
N GLY A 201 15.15 -19.94 -1.60
CA GLY A 201 14.41 -20.92 -0.83
C GLY A 201 15.30 -21.92 -0.11
N PHE A 202 14.66 -22.86 0.58
CA PHE A 202 15.30 -24.00 1.21
C PHE A 202 14.52 -25.30 0.95
N ALA A 203 15.23 -26.41 0.85
CA ALA A 203 14.62 -27.72 0.71
C ALA A 203 14.19 -28.25 2.08
N SER A 204 13.01 -28.85 2.13
CA SER A 204 12.50 -29.62 3.27
C SER A 204 11.93 -30.95 2.79
N THR A 205 11.69 -31.86 3.71
CA THR A 205 11.01 -33.13 3.41
C THR A 205 9.57 -33.05 3.87
N GLY A 206 8.63 -33.22 2.97
CA GLY A 206 7.20 -33.28 3.29
C GLY A 206 6.86 -34.50 4.15
N LEU A 207 5.65 -34.52 4.70
CA LEU A 207 5.15 -35.65 5.53
C LEU A 207 5.06 -36.95 4.74
N ASP A 208 4.95 -36.89 3.43
CA ASP A 208 4.94 -37.98 2.48
C ASP A 208 6.34 -38.45 2.03
N GLY A 209 7.41 -37.84 2.59
CA GLY A 209 8.80 -38.10 2.23
C GLY A 209 9.27 -37.41 0.95
N GLN A 210 8.44 -36.62 0.28
CA GLN A 210 8.82 -35.89 -0.92
C GLN A 210 9.65 -34.66 -0.58
N ALA A 211 10.62 -34.33 -1.45
CA ALA A 211 11.36 -33.07 -1.34
C ALA A 211 10.46 -31.89 -1.72
N VAL A 212 10.32 -30.94 -0.82
CA VAL A 212 9.56 -29.71 -1.02
C VAL A 212 10.51 -28.52 -0.96
N THR A 213 10.43 -27.63 -1.94
CA THR A 213 11.15 -26.37 -1.92
C THR A 213 10.25 -25.28 -1.36
N ASN A 214 10.66 -24.68 -0.23
CA ASN A 214 9.97 -23.56 0.37
C ASN A 214 10.61 -22.27 -0.16
N ALA A 215 9.86 -21.47 -0.90
CA ALA A 215 10.34 -20.20 -1.43
C ALA A 215 10.61 -19.20 -0.31
N LEU A 216 11.69 -18.46 -0.45
CA LEU A 216 12.04 -17.33 0.41
C LEU A 216 12.17 -16.08 -0.45
N ALA A 217 11.86 -14.91 0.14
CA ALA A 217 11.98 -13.62 -0.53
C ALA A 217 12.01 -12.48 0.50
N PRO A 218 12.22 -11.22 0.11
CA PRO A 218 12.18 -10.06 1.01
C PRO A 218 10.72 -9.68 1.36
N VAL A 219 10.01 -10.59 2.03
CA VAL A 219 8.57 -10.51 2.29
C VAL A 219 8.21 -9.35 3.20
N ALA A 220 8.86 -9.21 4.38
CA ALA A 220 8.45 -8.24 5.39
C ALA A 220 8.41 -6.79 4.89
N SER A 221 9.31 -6.41 4.00
CA SER A 221 9.33 -5.06 3.43
C SER A 221 8.16 -4.80 2.48
N GLN A 222 7.82 -5.77 1.63
CA GLN A 222 6.70 -5.64 0.70
C GLN A 222 5.37 -5.77 1.44
N GLU A 223 5.27 -6.68 2.42
CA GLU A 223 4.09 -6.87 3.26
C GLU A 223 3.71 -5.56 3.96
N ALA A 224 4.68 -4.89 4.56
CA ALA A 224 4.46 -3.62 5.25
C ALA A 224 3.89 -2.53 4.33
N ILE A 225 4.47 -2.33 3.14
CA ILE A 225 3.96 -1.30 2.22
C ILE A 225 2.66 -1.72 1.56
N LYS A 226 2.49 -2.99 1.23
CA LYS A 226 1.27 -3.46 0.58
C LYS A 226 0.05 -3.26 1.50
N GLU A 227 0.22 -3.40 2.81
CA GLU A 227 -0.84 -3.14 3.78
C GLU A 227 -1.05 -1.64 4.02
N ILE A 228 0.01 -0.87 4.29
CA ILE A 228 -0.07 0.59 4.46
C ILE A 228 -0.60 1.30 3.20
N GLY A 229 -0.22 0.81 2.02
CA GLY A 229 -0.63 1.36 0.72
C GLY A 229 -2.00 0.86 0.23
N THR A 230 -2.66 -0.04 0.97
CA THR A 230 -3.92 -0.70 0.57
C THR A 230 -3.84 -1.39 -0.79
N ASN A 231 -2.68 -1.98 -1.09
CA ASN A 231 -2.38 -2.56 -2.39
C ASN A 231 -2.96 -3.97 -2.57
N GLY A 232 -2.67 -4.87 -1.64
CA GLY A 232 -2.88 -6.31 -1.81
C GLY A 232 -1.81 -6.98 -2.67
N GLY A 233 -2.07 -8.22 -3.10
CA GLY A 233 -1.09 -9.07 -3.76
C GLY A 233 -0.08 -9.64 -2.77
N GLY A 234 1.13 -9.90 -3.22
CA GLY A 234 2.22 -10.36 -2.37
C GLY A 234 3.23 -11.24 -3.09
N ILE A 235 4.23 -11.69 -2.34
CA ILE A 235 5.32 -12.51 -2.85
C ILE A 235 4.94 -14.00 -2.93
N LEU A 236 4.08 -14.47 -2.02
CA LEU A 236 3.78 -15.89 -1.85
C LEU A 236 2.38 -16.30 -2.37
N GLY A 237 1.73 -15.47 -3.18
CA GLY A 237 0.48 -15.79 -3.85
C GLY A 237 -0.74 -16.01 -2.95
N ALA A 238 -0.64 -15.66 -1.67
CA ALA A 238 -1.65 -15.90 -0.65
C ALA A 238 -2.28 -14.63 -0.09
N ASN A 239 -1.87 -13.47 -0.54
CA ASN A 239 -2.41 -12.16 -0.14
C ASN A 239 -2.49 -12.01 1.40
N SER A 240 -1.35 -12.14 2.09
CA SER A 240 -1.17 -12.09 3.55
C SER A 240 -1.71 -13.30 4.33
N ALA A 241 -2.12 -14.38 3.67
CA ALA A 241 -2.58 -15.58 4.36
C ALA A 241 -1.48 -16.64 4.55
N HIS A 242 -0.31 -16.48 3.91
CA HIS A 242 0.78 -17.45 4.03
C HIS A 242 1.48 -17.32 5.40
N PRO A 243 1.89 -18.42 6.05
CA PRO A 243 2.59 -18.37 7.34
C PRO A 243 3.89 -17.57 7.34
N PHE A 244 4.54 -17.36 6.19
CA PHE A 244 5.74 -16.53 6.06
C PHE A 244 5.42 -15.04 5.91
N GLU A 245 4.20 -14.69 5.56
CA GLU A 245 3.69 -13.31 5.50
C GLU A 245 3.05 -12.93 6.84
N ASN A 246 2.25 -13.84 7.42
CA ASN A 246 1.41 -13.59 8.61
C ASN A 246 1.50 -14.77 9.60
N PRO A 247 2.63 -14.90 10.33
CA PRO A 247 2.88 -16.07 11.18
C PRO A 247 2.15 -16.07 12.52
N THR A 248 1.65 -14.91 13.00
CA THR A 248 1.08 -14.81 14.35
C THR A 248 -0.24 -14.05 14.37
N PRO A 249 -1.09 -14.26 15.40
CA PRO A 249 -2.30 -13.42 15.58
C PRO A 249 -1.98 -11.93 15.71
N LEU A 250 -0.79 -11.57 16.22
CA LEU A 250 -0.38 -10.17 16.34
C LEU A 250 0.00 -9.58 14.98
N SER A 251 0.71 -10.33 14.11
CA SER A 251 0.98 -9.88 12.75
C SER A 251 -0.31 -9.61 12.00
N ASN A 252 -1.31 -10.50 12.11
CA ASN A 252 -2.62 -10.32 11.49
C ASN A 252 -3.35 -9.05 11.95
N ILE A 253 -3.33 -8.75 13.25
CA ILE A 253 -3.92 -7.51 13.78
C ILE A 253 -3.17 -6.28 13.25
N VAL A 254 -1.84 -6.33 13.20
CA VAL A 254 -1.00 -5.24 12.67
C VAL A 254 -1.30 -4.99 11.19
N GLU A 255 -1.45 -6.02 10.37
CA GLU A 255 -1.81 -5.92 8.95
C GLU A 255 -3.19 -5.29 8.76
N ILE A 256 -4.20 -5.76 9.49
CA ILE A 256 -5.55 -5.18 9.44
C ILE A 256 -5.54 -3.69 9.83
N ILE A 257 -4.82 -3.33 10.90
CA ILE A 257 -4.69 -1.93 11.32
C ILE A 257 -3.99 -1.12 10.24
N SER A 258 -2.90 -1.64 9.68
CA SER A 258 -2.12 -0.98 8.64
C SER A 258 -2.95 -0.66 7.40
N LEU A 259 -3.76 -1.62 6.94
CA LEU A 259 -4.67 -1.46 5.81
C LEU A 259 -5.71 -0.33 6.04
N LEU A 260 -6.21 -0.21 7.24
CA LEU A 260 -7.27 0.76 7.58
C LEU A 260 -6.73 2.13 8.01
N LEU A 261 -5.46 2.23 8.36
CA LEU A 261 -4.87 3.39 9.04
C LEU A 261 -4.96 4.67 8.21
N ILE A 262 -4.45 4.64 6.97
CA ILE A 262 -4.47 5.82 6.08
C ILE A 262 -5.89 6.16 5.62
N PRO A 263 -6.73 5.23 5.15
CA PRO A 263 -8.12 5.52 4.78
C PRO A 263 -8.92 6.22 5.88
N VAL A 264 -8.80 5.74 7.12
CA VAL A 264 -9.47 6.35 8.29
C VAL A 264 -8.90 7.74 8.55
N ALA A 265 -7.57 7.91 8.57
CA ALA A 265 -6.92 9.20 8.80
C ALA A 265 -7.20 10.24 7.70
N LEU A 266 -7.40 9.81 6.44
CA LEU A 266 -7.72 10.71 5.32
C LEU A 266 -9.04 11.45 5.52
N THR A 267 -10.02 10.87 6.20
CA THR A 267 -11.27 11.59 6.49
C THR A 267 -11.03 12.76 7.45
N ARG A 268 -10.11 12.61 8.40
CA ARG A 268 -9.66 13.70 9.28
C ARG A 268 -8.85 14.73 8.52
N THR A 269 -7.93 14.27 7.64
CA THR A 269 -7.15 15.12 6.75
C THR A 269 -8.06 16.01 5.91
N PHE A 270 -9.08 15.41 5.28
CA PHE A 270 -10.12 16.16 4.56
C PHE A 270 -10.77 17.22 5.44
N GLY A 271 -11.33 16.83 6.59
CA GLY A 271 -12.01 17.77 7.49
C GLY A 271 -11.11 18.92 7.97
N THR A 272 -9.82 18.65 8.18
CA THR A 272 -8.82 19.67 8.58
C THR A 272 -8.52 20.62 7.42
N MET A 273 -8.30 20.09 6.22
CA MET A 273 -7.95 20.90 5.04
C MET A 273 -9.10 21.81 4.56
N ILE A 274 -10.36 21.34 4.64
CA ILE A 274 -11.53 22.17 4.30
C ILE A 274 -11.97 23.09 5.43
N GLY A 275 -11.30 23.06 6.60
CA GLY A 275 -11.69 23.85 7.76
C GLY A 275 -13.00 23.42 8.44
N ASN A 276 -13.51 22.22 8.11
CA ASN A 276 -14.79 21.70 8.65
C ASN A 276 -14.64 20.24 9.13
N ARG A 277 -14.27 20.10 10.41
CA ARG A 277 -14.10 18.78 11.03
C ARG A 277 -15.37 17.93 11.05
N LYS A 278 -16.56 18.55 11.07
CA LYS A 278 -17.83 17.82 11.03
C LYS A 278 -17.99 17.05 9.72
N GLN A 279 -17.58 17.64 8.60
CA GLN A 279 -17.62 16.96 7.30
C GLN A 279 -16.69 15.74 7.26
N GLY A 280 -15.47 15.86 7.82
CA GLY A 280 -14.56 14.71 7.95
C GLY A 280 -15.16 13.60 8.81
N LEU A 281 -15.81 13.93 9.93
CA LEU A 281 -16.51 12.95 10.78
C LEU A 281 -17.73 12.34 10.08
N THR A 282 -18.44 13.09 9.25
CA THR A 282 -19.56 12.57 8.46
C THR A 282 -19.07 11.50 7.47
N LEU A 283 -17.97 11.77 6.76
CA LEU A 283 -17.37 10.76 5.88
C LEU A 283 -16.94 9.52 6.64
N LEU A 284 -16.26 9.70 7.77
CA LEU A 284 -15.88 8.57 8.63
C LEU A 284 -17.10 7.77 9.08
N ALA A 285 -18.18 8.44 9.49
CA ALA A 285 -19.41 7.78 9.93
C ALA A 285 -20.04 6.95 8.82
N VAL A 286 -20.10 7.47 7.59
CA VAL A 286 -20.59 6.73 6.41
C VAL A 286 -19.73 5.49 6.17
N MET A 287 -18.41 5.63 6.13
CA MET A 287 -17.48 4.51 5.94
C MET A 287 -17.60 3.48 7.05
N ALA A 288 -17.65 3.93 8.32
CA ALA A 288 -17.79 3.05 9.47
C ALA A 288 -19.13 2.29 9.47
N THR A 289 -20.23 2.94 9.07
CA THR A 289 -21.55 2.30 8.94
C THR A 289 -21.53 1.20 7.88
N LEU A 290 -20.99 1.48 6.71
CA LEU A 290 -20.86 0.49 5.65
C LEU A 290 -19.98 -0.69 6.08
N TRP A 291 -18.82 -0.40 6.68
CA TRP A 291 -17.93 -1.42 7.21
C TRP A 291 -18.60 -2.28 8.28
N ALA A 292 -19.23 -1.66 9.26
CA ALA A 292 -19.90 -2.39 10.35
C ALA A 292 -21.05 -3.26 9.86
N THR A 293 -21.83 -2.76 8.89
CA THR A 293 -22.94 -3.52 8.27
C THR A 293 -22.40 -4.75 7.53
N LEU A 294 -21.40 -4.57 6.67
CA LEU A 294 -20.80 -5.67 5.93
C LEU A 294 -20.13 -6.68 6.86
N LEU A 295 -19.39 -6.21 7.88
CA LEU A 295 -18.78 -7.07 8.88
C LEU A 295 -19.82 -7.90 9.64
N ALA A 296 -20.94 -7.29 10.07
CA ALA A 296 -22.03 -7.99 10.74
C ALA A 296 -22.67 -9.07 9.84
N VAL A 297 -22.90 -8.76 8.56
CA VAL A 297 -23.41 -9.72 7.57
C VAL A 297 -22.45 -10.89 7.39
N THR A 298 -21.14 -10.61 7.23
CA THR A 298 -20.13 -11.65 7.06
C THR A 298 -20.05 -12.55 8.30
N LEU A 299 -19.96 -11.97 9.48
CA LEU A 299 -19.91 -12.74 10.73
C LEU A 299 -21.17 -13.60 10.93
N PHE A 300 -22.34 -13.08 10.57
CA PHE A 300 -23.59 -13.85 10.64
C PHE A 300 -23.59 -15.00 9.63
N ALA A 301 -23.19 -14.75 8.38
CA ALA A 301 -23.14 -15.76 7.35
C ALA A 301 -22.14 -16.89 7.68
N GLU A 302 -20.94 -16.55 8.14
CA GLU A 302 -19.90 -17.53 8.52
C GLU A 302 -20.26 -18.31 9.79
N SER A 303 -20.92 -17.68 10.77
CA SER A 303 -21.33 -18.38 11.99
C SER A 303 -22.47 -19.39 11.77
N GLY A 304 -23.27 -19.20 10.71
CA GLY A 304 -24.35 -20.12 10.32
C GLY A 304 -23.90 -21.33 9.49
N THR A 305 -22.75 -21.28 8.86
CA THR A 305 -22.14 -22.40 8.14
C THR A 305 -21.49 -23.32 9.17
N ARG A 306 -22.21 -24.39 9.56
CA ARG A 306 -21.56 -25.56 10.20
C ARG A 306 -20.50 -26.00 9.21
N GLY A 307 -19.24 -25.88 9.64
CA GLY A 307 -18.10 -26.18 8.79
C GLY A 307 -18.28 -27.51 8.04
N VAL A 308 -18.07 -27.45 6.74
CA VAL A 308 -17.91 -28.60 5.88
C VAL A 308 -16.56 -29.20 6.14
#